data_ef42da7ad2061e1c7604a6ed9da77235
#
_entry.id   ef42da7ad2061e1c7604a6ed9da77235
#
_cell.length_a   1.000
_cell.length_b   1.000
_cell.length_c   1.000
_cell.angle_alpha   90.00
_cell.angle_beta   90.00
_cell.angle_gamma   90.00
#
_symmetry.space_group_name_H-M   'P 1'
#
loop_
_entity.id
_entity.type
_entity.pdbx_description
1 polymer ?
#
loop_
_entity_poly.entity_id
_entity_poly.type
_entity_poly.pdbx_seq_one_letter_code
_entity_poly.pdbx_strand_id
1 'polypeptide(L)'
;SSPRPVGSIMALCETGAVVGSVSGGCIEDDLIDRHTRAYAQAAGADRGLAHAIPSGPPTFVKYGVTADEAHRFGLPCGGTLELLLEYDPDPQSLAELVAQLESGQLVQRTVLLADGRVSLQAAAAPAELVVDAAQLTNTFGPEYRMLLIGAGQLAEYLATMALFSGFAVTVCDPREEFVGSWSVPGAKLVRD
;
A
#
# COMPACT_ATOMS: atom_id res chain seq x y z
N SER A 1 -12.38 -1.09 -15.01
CA SER A 1 -11.22 -1.45 -14.19
C SER A 1 -10.82 -0.26 -13.32
N SER A 2 -10.58 -0.48 -12.06
CA SER A 2 -10.04 0.56 -11.18
C SER A 2 -8.64 0.99 -11.66
N PRO A 3 -8.26 2.28 -11.58
CA PRO A 3 -6.91 2.72 -11.90
C PRO A 3 -5.86 2.20 -10.91
N ARG A 4 -6.30 1.64 -9.78
CA ARG A 4 -5.44 0.99 -8.79
C ARG A 4 -5.78 -0.50 -8.68
N PRO A 5 -4.78 -1.37 -8.50
CA PRO A 5 -5.01 -2.79 -8.30
C PRO A 5 -5.77 -3.07 -7.00
N VAL A 6 -6.45 -4.21 -6.96
CA VAL A 6 -7.09 -4.70 -5.72
C VAL A 6 -6.01 -4.92 -4.66
N GLY A 7 -6.30 -4.51 -3.42
CA GLY A 7 -5.33 -4.57 -2.33
C GLY A 7 -4.42 -3.35 -2.18
N SER A 8 -4.62 -2.30 -3.01
CA SER A 8 -3.92 -1.03 -2.81
C SER A 8 -4.27 -0.40 -1.47
N ILE A 9 -3.27 0.22 -0.83
CA ILE A 9 -3.41 0.87 0.47
C ILE A 9 -3.22 2.38 0.33
N MET A 10 -3.95 3.11 1.16
CA MET A 10 -3.76 4.52 1.44
C MET A 10 -3.71 4.72 2.95
N ALA A 11 -2.74 5.50 3.42
CA ALA A 11 -2.71 5.99 4.80
C ALA A 11 -3.08 7.47 4.81
N LEU A 12 -3.98 7.84 5.71
CA LEU A 12 -4.46 9.21 5.91
C LEU A 12 -4.18 9.65 7.35
N CYS A 13 -3.46 10.77 7.49
CA CYS A 13 -3.21 11.41 8.78
C CYS A 13 -4.34 12.40 9.10
N GLU A 14 -4.54 12.69 10.39
CA GLU A 14 -5.50 13.70 10.90
C GLU A 14 -5.27 15.11 10.31
N THR A 15 -4.06 15.42 9.88
CA THR A 15 -3.72 16.70 9.23
C THR A 15 -4.11 16.77 7.76
N GLY A 16 -4.60 15.66 7.18
CA GLY A 16 -4.89 15.53 5.75
C GLY A 16 -3.71 15.06 4.91
N ALA A 17 -2.56 14.76 5.53
CA ALA A 17 -1.44 14.16 4.80
C ALA A 17 -1.78 12.72 4.38
N VAL A 18 -1.48 12.39 3.13
CA VAL A 18 -1.81 11.10 2.50
C VAL A 18 -0.57 10.46 1.92
N VAL A 19 -0.46 9.15 2.11
CA VAL A 19 0.52 8.28 1.45
C VAL A 19 -0.21 7.12 0.79
N GLY A 20 0.12 6.82 -0.46
CA GLY A 20 -0.57 5.80 -1.25
C GLY A 20 -1.84 6.32 -1.92
N SER A 21 -2.62 5.42 -2.52
CA SER A 21 -3.86 5.76 -3.23
C SER A 21 -4.70 4.51 -3.45
N VAL A 22 -6.02 4.65 -3.42
CA VAL A 22 -6.99 3.56 -3.62
C VAL A 22 -7.81 3.71 -4.90
N SER A 23 -7.99 4.95 -5.39
CA SER A 23 -8.78 5.22 -6.59
C SER A 23 -8.04 6.09 -7.62
N GLY A 24 -7.12 6.93 -7.16
CA GLY A 24 -6.39 7.91 -7.97
C GLY A 24 -7.17 9.22 -8.19
N GLY A 25 -8.11 9.59 -7.32
CA GLY A 25 -8.87 10.82 -7.49
C GLY A 25 -9.91 11.13 -6.42
N CYS A 26 -11.17 11.33 -6.82
CA CYS A 26 -12.23 11.92 -5.99
C CYS A 26 -12.59 11.15 -4.70
N ILE A 27 -12.26 9.85 -4.62
CA ILE A 27 -12.53 9.08 -3.40
C ILE A 27 -11.53 9.44 -2.30
N GLU A 28 -10.28 9.67 -2.66
CA GLU A 28 -9.27 10.20 -1.74
C GLU A 28 -9.70 11.52 -1.17
N ASP A 29 -10.17 12.45 -2.00
CA ASP A 29 -10.65 13.76 -1.57
C ASP A 29 -11.84 13.65 -0.59
N ASP A 30 -12.79 12.76 -0.86
CA ASP A 30 -13.93 12.50 0.04
C ASP A 30 -13.48 11.92 1.40
N LEU A 31 -12.53 10.99 1.39
CA LEU A 31 -11.98 10.41 2.61
C LEU A 31 -11.24 11.47 3.45
N ILE A 32 -10.41 12.29 2.81
CA ILE A 32 -9.72 13.40 3.46
C ILE A 32 -10.74 14.35 4.08
N ASP A 33 -11.70 14.79 3.30
CA ASP A 33 -12.72 15.75 3.75
C ASP A 33 -13.51 15.22 4.96
N ARG A 34 -14.01 13.99 4.91
CA ARG A 34 -14.78 13.36 5.99
C ARG A 34 -13.98 13.24 7.30
N HIS A 35 -12.75 12.75 7.19
CA HIS A 35 -11.95 12.43 8.38
C HIS A 35 -11.27 13.67 8.97
N THR A 36 -10.76 14.60 8.14
CA THR A 36 -10.14 15.84 8.64
C THR A 36 -11.15 16.84 9.17
N ARG A 37 -12.36 16.92 8.60
CA ARG A 37 -13.44 17.77 9.17
C ARG A 37 -13.87 17.27 10.54
N ALA A 38 -14.03 15.97 10.71
CA ALA A 38 -14.37 15.37 11.99
C ALA A 38 -13.31 15.71 13.05
N TYR A 39 -12.04 15.62 12.69
CA TYR A 39 -10.91 15.99 13.54
C TYR A 39 -10.92 17.47 13.90
N ALA A 40 -11.05 18.37 12.92
CA ALA A 40 -11.07 19.81 13.13
C ALA A 40 -12.25 20.27 14.00
N GLN A 41 -13.42 19.68 13.80
CA GLN A 41 -14.61 19.98 14.61
C GLN A 41 -14.44 19.53 16.07
N ALA A 42 -13.83 18.40 16.31
CA ALA A 42 -13.59 17.88 17.65
C ALA A 42 -12.49 18.68 18.37
N ALA A 43 -11.43 19.08 17.67
CA ALA A 43 -10.37 19.93 18.22
C ALA A 43 -10.88 21.34 18.62
N GLY A 44 -11.85 21.90 17.88
CA GLY A 44 -12.47 23.18 18.19
C GLY A 44 -13.51 23.14 19.33
N ALA A 45 -13.93 21.96 19.77
CA ALA A 45 -15.01 21.80 20.77
C ALA A 45 -14.52 21.62 22.23
N ASP A 46 -13.23 21.84 22.50
CA ASP A 46 -12.60 21.67 23.84
C ASP A 46 -12.78 20.26 24.45
N ARG A 47 -13.08 19.29 23.59
CA ARG A 47 -13.13 17.87 23.94
C ARG A 47 -11.78 17.27 23.58
N GLY A 48 -11.12 16.69 24.56
CA GLY A 48 -9.78 16.12 24.38
C GLY A 48 -9.64 15.34 23.06
N LEU A 49 -8.54 15.52 22.38
CA LEU A 49 -8.16 14.95 21.07
C LEU A 49 -8.53 13.46 20.90
N ALA A 50 -8.55 12.70 21.99
CA ALA A 50 -8.90 11.29 22.01
C ALA A 50 -10.33 10.94 21.51
N HIS A 51 -11.23 11.91 21.40
CA HIS A 51 -12.60 11.70 20.92
C HIS A 51 -12.78 12.08 19.44
N ALA A 52 -11.75 12.61 18.80
CA ALA A 52 -11.78 13.07 17.42
C ALA A 52 -11.28 12.02 16.43
N ILE A 53 -10.44 11.11 16.89
CA ILE A 53 -9.87 10.06 16.05
C ILE A 53 -10.88 8.93 15.99
N PRO A 54 -11.35 8.55 14.79
CA PRO A 54 -12.19 7.37 14.66
C PRO A 54 -11.48 6.17 15.27
N SER A 55 -12.16 5.44 16.13
CA SER A 55 -11.62 4.26 16.79
C SER A 55 -12.63 3.13 16.72
N GLY A 56 -12.16 1.89 16.83
CA GLY A 56 -13.01 0.72 16.83
C GLY A 56 -12.59 -0.30 15.79
N PRO A 57 -13.42 -1.34 15.58
CA PRO A 57 -13.12 -2.37 14.59
C PRO A 57 -13.12 -1.78 13.17
N PRO A 58 -12.38 -2.42 12.24
CA PRO A 58 -12.39 -2.03 10.84
C PRO A 58 -13.79 -2.05 10.23
N THR A 59 -14.05 -1.12 9.31
CA THR A 59 -15.36 -1.00 8.66
C THR A 59 -15.24 -0.99 7.15
N PHE A 60 -16.20 -1.64 6.46
CA PHE A 60 -16.28 -1.55 5.01
C PHE A 60 -17.08 -0.34 4.56
N VAL A 61 -16.54 0.37 3.57
CA VAL A 61 -17.20 1.49 2.90
C VAL A 61 -17.27 1.21 1.41
N LYS A 62 -18.42 1.48 0.80
CA LYS A 62 -18.68 1.30 -0.64
C LYS A 62 -18.93 2.64 -1.31
N TYR A 63 -18.32 2.82 -2.47
CA TYR A 63 -18.51 3.96 -3.37
C TYR A 63 -19.06 3.49 -4.71
N GLY A 64 -19.89 4.31 -5.36
CA GLY A 64 -20.45 4.00 -6.68
C GLY A 64 -21.61 3.01 -6.64
N VAL A 65 -22.37 2.97 -5.54
CA VAL A 65 -23.54 2.10 -5.40
C VAL A 65 -24.67 2.55 -6.33
N THR A 66 -24.77 3.86 -6.60
CA THR A 66 -25.73 4.45 -7.55
C THR A 66 -24.99 5.06 -8.74
N ALA A 67 -25.70 5.24 -9.87
CA ALA A 67 -25.14 5.89 -11.05
C ALA A 67 -24.69 7.34 -10.76
N ASP A 68 -25.44 8.07 -9.93
CA ASP A 68 -25.12 9.43 -9.53
C ASP A 68 -23.86 9.49 -8.66
N GLU A 69 -23.69 8.55 -7.73
CA GLU A 69 -22.45 8.41 -6.95
C GLU A 69 -21.27 8.03 -7.84
N ALA A 70 -21.44 7.08 -8.73
CA ALA A 70 -20.38 6.67 -9.66
C ALA A 70 -19.89 7.86 -10.50
N HIS A 71 -20.83 8.70 -10.97
CA HIS A 71 -20.49 9.92 -11.71
C HIS A 71 -19.79 10.96 -10.82
N ARG A 72 -20.30 11.18 -9.59
CA ARG A 72 -19.73 12.13 -8.62
C ARG A 72 -18.30 11.77 -8.23
N PHE A 73 -18.00 10.49 -8.06
CA PHE A 73 -16.68 10.01 -7.63
C PHE A 73 -15.77 9.59 -8.80
N GLY A 74 -16.09 10.00 -10.01
CA GLY A 74 -15.24 9.73 -11.17
C GLY A 74 -15.10 8.25 -11.49
N LEU A 75 -16.16 7.45 -11.25
CA LEU A 75 -16.24 6.03 -11.62
C LEU A 75 -17.07 5.87 -12.91
N PRO A 76 -16.55 6.32 -14.06
CA PRO A 76 -17.36 6.44 -15.31
C PRO A 76 -17.84 5.09 -15.84
N CYS A 77 -17.27 3.99 -15.37
CA CYS A 77 -17.64 2.63 -15.77
C CYS A 77 -18.80 2.05 -14.94
N GLY A 78 -19.39 2.83 -14.02
CA GLY A 78 -20.47 2.33 -13.13
C GLY A 78 -20.00 1.26 -12.16
N GLY A 79 -18.69 1.16 -11.91
CA GLY A 79 -18.12 0.19 -10.98
C GLY A 79 -18.29 0.62 -9.53
N THR A 80 -18.31 -0.37 -8.63
CA THR A 80 -18.29 -0.15 -7.18
C THR A 80 -16.88 -0.33 -6.66
N LEU A 81 -16.39 0.60 -5.83
CA LEU A 81 -15.18 0.44 -5.05
C LEU A 81 -15.55 0.15 -3.60
N GLU A 82 -14.98 -0.91 -3.05
CA GLU A 82 -15.14 -1.29 -1.65
C GLU A 82 -13.79 -1.12 -0.94
N LEU A 83 -13.79 -0.42 0.19
CA LEU A 83 -12.61 -0.14 1.00
C LEU A 83 -12.82 -0.69 2.40
N LEU A 84 -11.78 -1.26 2.99
CA LEU A 84 -11.70 -1.52 4.43
C LEU A 84 -11.00 -0.32 5.08
N LEU A 85 -11.68 0.36 5.99
CA LEU A 85 -11.13 1.42 6.82
C LEU A 85 -10.63 0.82 8.12
N GLU A 86 -9.35 0.96 8.38
CA GLU A 86 -8.72 0.62 9.65
C GLU A 86 -8.47 1.90 10.43
N TYR A 87 -8.91 1.95 11.68
CA TYR A 87 -8.77 3.11 12.55
C TYR A 87 -7.63 2.91 13.53
N ASP A 88 -6.79 3.93 13.67
CA ASP A 88 -5.64 3.94 14.57
C ASP A 88 -4.78 2.65 14.49
N PRO A 89 -4.27 2.33 13.28
CA PRO A 89 -3.50 1.11 13.08
C PRO A 89 -2.22 1.14 13.92
N ASP A 90 -1.79 -0.02 14.43
CA ASP A 90 -0.56 -0.13 15.21
C ASP A 90 0.67 0.30 14.40
N PRO A 91 1.35 1.39 14.82
CA PRO A 91 2.52 1.91 14.11
C PRO A 91 3.67 0.90 14.03
N GLN A 92 3.79 0.02 15.02
CA GLN A 92 4.85 -0.98 15.05
C GLN A 92 4.64 -2.04 13.99
N SER A 93 3.41 -2.53 13.82
CA SER A 93 3.10 -3.49 12.76
C SER A 93 3.27 -2.91 11.36
N LEU A 94 2.97 -1.62 11.17
CA LEU A 94 3.22 -0.93 9.91
C LEU A 94 4.71 -0.76 9.63
N ALA A 95 5.50 -0.38 10.63
CA ALA A 95 6.95 -0.25 10.50
C ALA A 95 7.61 -1.60 10.17
N GLU A 96 7.14 -2.68 10.81
CA GLU A 96 7.61 -4.03 10.53
C GLU A 96 7.27 -4.45 9.09
N LEU A 97 6.05 -4.19 8.63
CA LEU A 97 5.65 -4.45 7.24
C LEU A 97 6.58 -3.72 6.27
N VAL A 98 6.80 -2.42 6.47
CA VAL A 98 7.69 -1.62 5.61
C VAL A 98 9.10 -2.19 5.58
N ALA A 99 9.68 -2.52 6.74
CA ALA A 99 11.04 -3.07 6.83
C ALA A 99 11.17 -4.42 6.08
N GLN A 100 10.17 -5.29 6.18
CA GLN A 100 10.15 -6.55 5.43
C GLN A 100 10.04 -6.31 3.91
N LEU A 101 9.21 -5.36 3.48
CA LEU A 101 9.06 -5.01 2.06
C LEU A 101 10.35 -4.39 1.50
N GLU A 102 11.01 -3.50 2.24
CA GLU A 102 12.29 -2.91 1.85
C GLU A 102 13.41 -3.95 1.71
N SER A 103 13.33 -5.04 2.47
CA SER A 103 14.24 -6.19 2.31
C SER A 103 13.88 -7.11 1.13
N GLY A 104 12.84 -6.78 0.35
CA GLY A 104 12.38 -7.54 -0.82
C GLY A 104 11.61 -8.82 -0.47
N GLN A 105 11.06 -8.91 0.74
CA GLN A 105 10.26 -10.04 1.17
C GLN A 105 8.82 -9.92 0.66
N LEU A 106 8.19 -11.08 0.46
CA LEU A 106 6.73 -11.17 0.33
C LEU A 106 6.14 -11.35 1.71
N VAL A 107 5.17 -10.50 2.06
CA VAL A 107 4.55 -10.47 3.38
C VAL A 107 3.04 -10.59 3.23
N GLN A 108 2.47 -11.59 3.86
CA GLN A 108 1.03 -11.70 4.02
C GLN A 108 0.62 -10.94 5.28
N ARG A 109 -0.27 -9.96 5.10
CA ARG A 109 -0.88 -9.17 6.17
C ARG A 109 -2.32 -9.60 6.34
N THR A 110 -2.69 -10.03 7.53
CA THR A 110 -4.06 -10.41 7.88
C THR A 110 -4.61 -9.44 8.92
N VAL A 111 -5.80 -8.91 8.67
CA VAL A 111 -6.55 -8.01 9.54
C VAL A 111 -7.81 -8.73 10.02
N LEU A 112 -7.97 -8.87 11.32
CA LEU A 112 -9.21 -9.42 11.91
C LEU A 112 -10.30 -8.34 11.91
N LEU A 113 -11.45 -8.66 11.32
CA LEU A 113 -12.55 -7.70 11.18
C LEU A 113 -13.26 -7.39 12.50
N ALA A 114 -13.14 -8.28 13.49
CA ALA A 114 -13.78 -8.12 14.78
C ALA A 114 -13.16 -7.01 15.65
N ASP A 115 -11.85 -6.80 15.56
CA ASP A 115 -11.11 -5.93 16.47
C ASP A 115 -9.92 -5.19 15.82
N GLY A 116 -9.67 -5.41 14.53
CA GLY A 116 -8.58 -4.76 13.80
C GLY A 116 -7.18 -5.29 14.11
N ARG A 117 -7.07 -6.39 14.85
CA ARG A 117 -5.74 -6.99 15.10
C ARG A 117 -5.10 -7.44 13.80
N VAL A 118 -3.81 -7.11 13.68
CA VAL A 118 -3.00 -7.40 12.50
C VAL A 118 -1.99 -8.50 12.82
N SER A 119 -1.77 -9.39 11.87
CA SER A 119 -0.64 -10.32 11.88
C SER A 119 0.11 -10.27 10.56
N LEU A 120 1.44 -10.40 10.64
CA LEU A 120 2.35 -10.44 9.49
C LEU A 120 2.98 -11.82 9.42
N GLN A 121 3.02 -12.39 8.22
CA GLN A 121 3.67 -13.67 7.96
C GLN A 121 4.44 -13.62 6.64
N ALA A 122 5.58 -14.27 6.57
CA ALA A 122 6.30 -14.42 5.30
C ALA A 122 5.47 -15.23 4.31
N ALA A 123 5.34 -14.74 3.08
CA ALA A 123 4.67 -15.44 2.01
C ALA A 123 5.66 -16.08 1.04
N ALA A 124 5.37 -17.29 0.58
CA ALA A 124 6.23 -18.00 -0.38
C ALA A 124 5.99 -17.55 -1.84
N ALA A 125 4.79 -17.04 -2.14
CA ALA A 125 4.38 -16.57 -3.45
C ALA A 125 3.40 -15.40 -3.33
N PRO A 126 3.28 -14.54 -4.35
CA PRO A 126 2.20 -13.57 -4.46
C PRO A 126 0.84 -14.27 -4.41
N ALA A 127 -0.13 -13.64 -3.75
CA ALA A 127 -1.49 -14.14 -3.68
C ALA A 127 -2.48 -12.97 -3.80
N GLU A 128 -3.64 -13.25 -4.36
CA GLU A 128 -4.73 -12.28 -4.44
C GLU A 128 -5.27 -11.95 -3.05
N LEU A 129 -5.85 -10.75 -2.93
CA LEU A 129 -6.55 -10.34 -1.72
C LEU A 129 -7.75 -11.26 -1.47
N VAL A 130 -7.86 -11.75 -0.25
CA VAL A 130 -8.98 -12.60 0.20
C VAL A 130 -9.70 -11.91 1.35
N VAL A 131 -11.03 -11.87 1.26
CA VAL A 131 -11.90 -11.37 2.33
C VAL A 131 -12.89 -12.48 2.67
N ASP A 132 -12.99 -12.82 3.95
CA ASP A 132 -14.03 -13.69 4.47
C ASP A 132 -14.81 -13.00 5.62
N ALA A 133 -15.66 -13.74 6.33
CA ALA A 133 -16.48 -13.18 7.40
C ALA A 133 -15.67 -12.73 8.63
N ALA A 134 -14.44 -13.20 8.80
CA ALA A 134 -13.62 -12.96 9.99
C ALA A 134 -12.42 -12.05 9.72
N GLN A 135 -11.89 -12.05 8.51
CA GLN A 135 -10.62 -11.40 8.21
C GLN A 135 -10.48 -10.95 6.76
N LEU A 136 -9.59 -9.98 6.56
CA LEU A 136 -9.03 -9.61 5.26
C LEU A 136 -7.57 -10.00 5.24
N THR A 137 -7.15 -10.72 4.20
CA THR A 137 -5.76 -11.13 4.00
C THR A 137 -5.26 -10.60 2.66
N ASN A 138 -4.16 -9.87 2.69
CA ASN A 138 -3.50 -9.33 1.50
C ASN A 138 -2.01 -9.66 1.51
N THR A 139 -1.44 -9.90 0.32
CA THR A 139 -0.02 -10.19 0.16
C THR A 139 0.67 -8.99 -0.48
N PHE A 140 1.69 -8.48 0.18
CA PHE A 140 2.50 -7.33 -0.24
C PHE A 140 3.90 -7.78 -0.60
N GLY A 141 4.54 -7.05 -1.50
CA GLY A 141 5.91 -7.25 -1.93
C GLY A 141 6.01 -7.42 -3.45
N PRO A 142 7.18 -7.73 -3.96
CA PRO A 142 7.39 -7.81 -5.39
C PRO A 142 6.67 -9.02 -5.99
N GLU A 143 5.74 -8.76 -6.89
CA GLU A 143 5.03 -9.80 -7.63
C GLU A 143 5.96 -10.54 -8.60
N TYR A 144 6.92 -9.82 -9.16
CA TYR A 144 7.87 -10.34 -10.14
C TYR A 144 9.31 -10.15 -9.68
N ARG A 145 10.17 -11.07 -10.08
CA ARG A 145 11.62 -11.02 -9.83
C ARG A 145 12.36 -10.96 -11.15
N MET A 146 13.37 -10.08 -11.24
CA MET A 146 14.22 -9.94 -12.41
C MET A 146 15.67 -10.21 -12.02
N LEU A 147 16.32 -11.11 -12.78
CA LEU A 147 17.76 -11.30 -12.71
C LEU A 147 18.39 -10.65 -13.94
N LEU A 148 19.30 -9.72 -13.73
CA LEU A 148 20.14 -9.13 -14.75
C LEU A 148 21.55 -9.70 -14.62
N ILE A 149 22.10 -10.18 -15.73
CA ILE A 149 23.48 -10.66 -15.79
C ILE A 149 24.32 -9.62 -16.48
N GLY A 150 25.26 -9.02 -15.73
CA GLY A 150 26.08 -7.89 -16.15
C GLY A 150 25.60 -6.58 -15.51
N ALA A 151 26.52 -5.83 -14.86
CA ALA A 151 26.27 -4.57 -14.16
C ALA A 151 26.70 -3.33 -14.98
N GLY A 152 26.56 -3.39 -16.30
CA GLY A 152 26.85 -2.26 -17.17
C GLY A 152 25.70 -1.25 -17.25
N GLN A 153 25.93 -0.15 -17.97
CA GLN A 153 25.00 0.97 -18.09
C GLN A 153 23.58 0.57 -18.52
N LEU A 154 23.46 -0.37 -19.47
CA LEU A 154 22.14 -0.88 -19.89
C LEU A 154 21.40 -1.56 -18.72
N ALA A 155 22.12 -2.31 -17.88
CA ALA A 155 21.54 -2.95 -16.71
C ALA A 155 21.04 -1.92 -15.68
N GLU A 156 21.71 -0.78 -15.52
CA GLU A 156 21.24 0.32 -14.65
C GLU A 156 19.89 0.88 -15.13
N TYR A 157 19.74 1.13 -16.43
CA TYR A 157 18.45 1.59 -16.98
C TYR A 157 17.35 0.55 -16.78
N LEU A 158 17.64 -0.71 -17.12
CA LEU A 158 16.66 -1.80 -16.96
C LEU A 158 16.30 -2.03 -15.50
N ALA A 159 17.27 -2.01 -14.58
CA ALA A 159 17.03 -2.12 -13.15
C ALA A 159 16.15 -0.99 -12.62
N THR A 160 16.44 0.26 -13.03
CA THR A 160 15.65 1.42 -12.62
C THR A 160 14.19 1.30 -13.09
N MET A 161 13.97 0.92 -14.35
CA MET A 161 12.61 0.73 -14.90
C MET A 161 11.89 -0.44 -14.23
N ALA A 162 12.59 -1.55 -13.98
CA ALA A 162 12.01 -2.71 -13.34
C ALA A 162 11.62 -2.44 -11.88
N LEU A 163 12.48 -1.75 -11.11
CA LEU A 163 12.17 -1.33 -9.74
C LEU A 163 10.95 -0.40 -9.71
N PHE A 164 10.89 0.58 -10.62
CA PHE A 164 9.73 1.46 -10.75
C PHE A 164 8.45 0.69 -11.10
N SER A 165 8.57 -0.41 -11.83
CA SER A 165 7.46 -1.30 -12.20
C SER A 165 7.14 -2.37 -11.13
N GLY A 166 7.74 -2.30 -9.94
CA GLY A 166 7.44 -3.19 -8.82
C GLY A 166 8.17 -4.54 -8.85
N PHE A 167 9.20 -4.69 -9.70
CA PHE A 167 10.04 -5.90 -9.70
C PHE A 167 11.06 -5.88 -8.55
N ALA A 168 11.31 -7.05 -7.94
CA ALA A 168 12.54 -7.25 -7.17
C ALA A 168 13.69 -7.55 -8.15
N VAL A 169 14.70 -6.69 -8.17
CA VAL A 169 15.81 -6.78 -9.13
C VAL A 169 17.07 -7.32 -8.43
N THR A 170 17.64 -8.36 -8.99
CA THR A 170 18.98 -8.86 -8.66
C THR A 170 19.88 -8.69 -9.87
N VAL A 171 21.06 -8.10 -9.66
CA VAL A 171 22.07 -7.91 -10.68
C VAL A 171 23.28 -8.76 -10.31
N CYS A 172 23.76 -9.56 -11.23
CA CYS A 172 24.93 -10.42 -11.06
C CYS A 172 26.03 -10.00 -12.02
N ASP A 173 27.21 -9.63 -11.49
CA ASP A 173 28.42 -9.40 -12.28
C ASP A 173 29.66 -9.79 -11.48
N PRO A 174 30.50 -10.72 -11.96
CA PRO A 174 31.71 -11.13 -11.25
C PRO A 174 32.85 -10.09 -11.35
N ARG A 175 32.73 -9.08 -12.21
CA ARG A 175 33.78 -8.10 -12.48
C ARG A 175 33.71 -6.93 -11.50
N GLU A 176 34.80 -6.73 -10.74
CA GLU A 176 34.83 -5.72 -9.67
C GLU A 176 34.64 -4.28 -10.16
N GLU A 177 35.17 -3.96 -11.36
CA GLU A 177 35.04 -2.63 -11.93
C GLU A 177 33.59 -2.21 -12.23
N PHE A 178 32.72 -3.16 -12.57
CA PHE A 178 31.30 -2.89 -12.79
C PHE A 178 30.50 -2.89 -11.48
N VAL A 179 30.84 -3.78 -10.56
CA VAL A 179 30.21 -3.82 -9.23
C VAL A 179 30.50 -2.54 -8.44
N GLY A 180 31.75 -2.04 -8.51
CA GLY A 180 32.19 -0.83 -7.82
C GLY A 180 31.57 0.47 -8.35
N SER A 181 31.12 0.47 -9.63
CA SER A 181 30.47 1.61 -10.27
C SER A 181 28.95 1.55 -10.23
N TRP A 182 28.35 0.48 -9.72
CA TRP A 182 26.90 0.31 -9.67
C TRP A 182 26.22 1.36 -8.79
N SER A 183 25.24 2.08 -9.33
CA SER A 183 24.64 3.24 -8.68
C SER A 183 23.11 3.14 -8.47
N VAL A 184 22.45 2.04 -8.88
CA VAL A 184 20.99 1.92 -8.77
C VAL A 184 20.58 1.42 -7.38
N PRO A 185 19.99 2.31 -6.53
CA PRO A 185 19.52 1.90 -5.22
C PRO A 185 18.30 0.95 -5.34
N GLY A 186 18.17 0.02 -4.40
CA GLY A 186 17.05 -0.94 -4.38
C GLY A 186 17.27 -2.21 -5.20
N ALA A 187 18.24 -2.25 -6.11
CA ALA A 187 18.64 -3.50 -6.77
C ALA A 187 19.67 -4.25 -5.91
N LYS A 188 19.45 -5.56 -5.71
CA LYS A 188 20.43 -6.42 -5.03
C LYS A 188 21.58 -6.74 -5.99
N LEU A 189 22.81 -6.39 -5.58
CA LEU A 189 24.00 -6.72 -6.36
C LEU A 189 24.68 -7.96 -5.79
N VAL A 190 24.99 -8.92 -6.66
CA VAL A 190 25.69 -10.18 -6.32
C VAL A 190 26.82 -10.42 -7.30
N ARG A 191 27.83 -11.20 -6.89
CA ARG A 191 29.03 -11.52 -7.71
C ARG A 191 28.95 -12.89 -8.35
N ASP A 192 28.13 -13.78 -7.78
CA ASP A 192 27.96 -15.21 -8.14
C ASP A 192 26.53 -15.68 -7.84
#